data_dd633ab69e779a282a857bbeca14d28b
#
_entry.id   dd633ab69e779a282a857bbeca14d28b
#
_cell.length_a   1.000
_cell.length_b   1.000
_cell.length_c   1.000
_cell.angle_alpha   90.00
_cell.angle_beta   90.00
_cell.angle_gamma   90.00
#
_symmetry.space_group_name_H-M   'P 1'
#
loop_
_entity.id
_entity.type
_entity.pdbx_description
1 polymer ?
#
loop_
_entity_poly.entity_id
_entity_poly.type
_entity_poly.pdbx_seq_one_letter_code
_entity_poly.pdbx_strand_id
1 'polypeptide(L)'
;MIHRLFVPLISLGLLGPVHAQNDVAAFYRGKQVRLIVGTAPGGGYDLFARIVARHIAAHIPGQPTVIVQNQPAAGGLVMTNQLYALGPKDGTAIGVPINGIPTAPLLQQGAQFDATKLIWLGSTNREPYVAFVWHTAPVQSLGELRSKDLVVGATAPGTTMADFPLVVNDVLGLKFKVVRGYEGTPQINHAIERGEIQGQGGIGWAAIKAQVPHWIAEKKIKVIAQYGLKRYPQLADVPSMLEQARTEPDRQALTMLFARTEYGRPYFLPPDVPAERVRALRRAFDATMRDQAFIADAARLQLEIDPMTGEEVQALVAQLTRTPPEIVTRVRAALEAPMAR
;
A
#
# COMPACT_ATOMS: atom_id res chain seq x y z
N MET A 1 -68.30 -40.13 6.64
CA MET A 1 -67.06 -40.52 5.92
C MET A 1 -66.32 -39.22 5.60
N ILE A 2 -65.28 -38.91 6.37
CA ILE A 2 -64.49 -37.70 6.18
C ILE A 2 -63.11 -38.16 5.69
N HIS A 3 -62.78 -37.84 4.42
CA HIS A 3 -61.48 -38.13 3.83
C HIS A 3 -60.49 -37.04 4.23
N ARG A 4 -59.49 -37.38 5.02
CA ARG A 4 -58.35 -36.50 5.32
C ARG A 4 -57.33 -36.63 4.18
N LEU A 5 -57.10 -35.53 3.40
CA LEU A 5 -55.99 -35.39 2.48
C LEU A 5 -54.69 -35.18 3.29
N PHE A 6 -53.77 -36.08 3.14
CA PHE A 6 -52.39 -35.92 3.62
C PHE A 6 -51.56 -35.19 2.51
N VAL A 7 -51.11 -33.97 2.77
CA VAL A 7 -50.16 -33.27 1.90
C VAL A 7 -48.76 -33.52 2.45
N PRO A 8 -47.82 -34.10 1.68
CA PRO A 8 -46.46 -34.26 2.13
C PRO A 8 -45.73 -32.90 2.03
N LEU A 9 -45.20 -32.45 3.17
CA LEU A 9 -44.30 -31.30 3.26
C LEU A 9 -42.93 -31.71 2.66
N ILE A 10 -42.61 -31.22 1.47
CA ILE A 10 -41.28 -31.38 0.87
C ILE A 10 -40.37 -30.34 1.54
N SER A 11 -39.49 -30.81 2.44
CA SER A 11 -38.43 -29.98 3.00
C SER A 11 -37.35 -29.73 1.94
N LEU A 12 -37.34 -28.52 1.37
CA LEU A 12 -36.22 -28.03 0.55
C LEU A 12 -35.02 -27.84 1.47
N GLY A 13 -34.09 -28.81 1.43
CA GLY A 13 -32.84 -28.74 2.16
C GLY A 13 -31.94 -27.61 1.62
N LEU A 14 -31.54 -26.69 2.49
CA LEU A 14 -30.51 -25.67 2.25
C LEU A 14 -29.13 -26.32 2.07
N LEU A 15 -28.82 -26.74 0.84
CA LEU A 15 -27.51 -27.28 0.45
C LEU A 15 -26.65 -26.16 -0.19
N GLY A 16 -26.30 -25.13 0.57
CA GLY A 16 -25.60 -23.97 0.00
C GLY A 16 -24.08 -23.86 0.25
N PRO A 17 -23.54 -23.85 1.48
CA PRO A 17 -22.15 -23.42 1.69
C PRO A 17 -21.09 -24.53 1.61
N VAL A 18 -21.42 -25.80 1.88
CA VAL A 18 -20.43 -26.89 1.99
C VAL A 18 -19.88 -27.33 0.62
N HIS A 19 -20.69 -27.36 -0.43
CA HIS A 19 -20.25 -27.74 -1.77
C HIS A 19 -19.26 -26.73 -2.37
N ALA A 20 -19.53 -25.42 -2.24
CA ALA A 20 -18.66 -24.38 -2.76
C ALA A 20 -17.25 -24.36 -2.13
N GLN A 21 -17.14 -24.76 -0.86
CA GLN A 21 -15.84 -24.81 -0.17
C GLN A 21 -15.01 -26.03 -0.61
N ASN A 22 -15.66 -27.17 -0.87
CA ASN A 22 -15.00 -28.37 -1.40
C ASN A 22 -14.48 -28.13 -2.82
N ASP A 23 -15.22 -27.40 -3.66
CA ASP A 23 -14.79 -27.05 -5.03
C ASP A 23 -13.58 -26.12 -5.03
N VAL A 24 -13.52 -25.14 -4.12
CA VAL A 24 -12.36 -24.24 -3.98
C VAL A 24 -11.14 -25.02 -3.49
N ALA A 25 -11.28 -25.91 -2.52
CA ALA A 25 -10.17 -26.73 -2.04
C ALA A 25 -9.64 -27.69 -3.12
N ALA A 26 -10.53 -28.30 -3.89
CA ALA A 26 -10.16 -29.15 -5.02
C ALA A 26 -9.41 -28.36 -6.10
N PHE A 27 -9.85 -27.12 -6.39
CA PHE A 27 -9.19 -26.25 -7.35
C PHE A 27 -7.75 -25.89 -6.94
N TYR A 28 -7.52 -25.49 -5.68
CA TYR A 28 -6.20 -25.05 -5.23
C TYR A 28 -5.23 -26.20 -4.91
N ARG A 29 -5.71 -27.43 -4.71
CA ARG A 29 -4.84 -28.57 -4.42
C ARG A 29 -3.82 -28.80 -5.53
N GLY A 30 -2.54 -28.79 -5.18
CA GLY A 30 -1.42 -28.94 -6.12
C GLY A 30 -1.20 -27.75 -7.06
N LYS A 31 -1.94 -26.65 -6.90
CA LYS A 31 -1.72 -25.42 -7.65
C LYS A 31 -0.59 -24.59 -7.05
N GLN A 32 -0.08 -23.67 -7.88
CA GLN A 32 0.82 -22.61 -7.46
C GLN A 32 0.09 -21.26 -7.53
N VAL A 33 0.09 -20.52 -6.43
CA VAL A 33 -0.37 -19.13 -6.36
C VAL A 33 0.84 -18.20 -6.37
N ARG A 34 0.82 -17.18 -7.22
CA ARG A 34 1.91 -16.22 -7.36
C ARG A 34 1.55 -14.90 -6.69
N LEU A 35 2.37 -14.44 -5.74
CA LEU A 35 2.37 -13.06 -5.27
C LEU A 35 3.31 -12.26 -6.16
N ILE A 36 2.77 -11.40 -7.01
CA ILE A 36 3.53 -10.61 -7.99
C ILE A 36 3.75 -9.22 -7.40
N VAL A 37 4.99 -8.93 -7.01
CA VAL A 37 5.39 -7.72 -6.30
C VAL A 37 5.87 -6.67 -7.28
N GLY A 38 5.24 -5.49 -7.27
CA GLY A 38 5.54 -4.39 -8.18
C GLY A 38 6.83 -3.60 -7.87
N THR A 39 7.68 -4.11 -6.97
CA THR A 39 8.93 -3.46 -6.57
C THR A 39 10.12 -4.43 -6.65
N ALA A 40 11.33 -3.86 -6.61
CA ALA A 40 12.57 -4.65 -6.56
C ALA A 40 12.65 -5.49 -5.26
N PRO A 41 13.41 -6.62 -5.28
CA PRO A 41 13.67 -7.42 -4.10
C PRO A 41 14.33 -6.62 -2.97
N GLY A 42 14.09 -7.02 -1.72
CA GLY A 42 14.74 -6.48 -0.51
C GLY A 42 14.11 -5.19 0.03
N GLY A 43 13.16 -4.57 -0.68
CA GLY A 43 12.40 -3.43 -0.17
C GLY A 43 11.24 -3.83 0.74
N GLY A 44 10.60 -2.86 1.40
CA GLY A 44 9.51 -3.12 2.34
C GLY A 44 8.35 -3.93 1.75
N TYR A 45 7.92 -3.67 0.51
CA TYR A 45 6.87 -4.44 -0.17
C TYR A 45 7.28 -5.91 -0.38
N ASP A 46 8.52 -6.15 -0.78
CA ASP A 46 9.04 -7.51 -0.99
C ASP A 46 9.13 -8.30 0.33
N LEU A 47 9.61 -7.66 1.41
CA LEU A 47 9.68 -8.28 2.73
C LEU A 47 8.29 -8.70 3.24
N PHE A 48 7.29 -7.81 3.15
CA PHE A 48 5.92 -8.13 3.52
C PHE A 48 5.31 -9.23 2.64
N ALA A 49 5.55 -9.20 1.32
CA ALA A 49 5.04 -10.25 0.43
C ALA A 49 5.65 -11.61 0.75
N ARG A 50 6.93 -11.69 1.08
CA ARG A 50 7.61 -12.95 1.43
C ARG A 50 7.10 -13.53 2.75
N ILE A 51 6.86 -12.71 3.76
CA ILE A 51 6.31 -13.20 5.02
C ILE A 51 4.85 -13.66 4.83
N VAL A 52 4.02 -12.90 4.09
CA VAL A 52 2.66 -13.33 3.75
C VAL A 52 2.68 -14.64 2.98
N ALA A 53 3.56 -14.80 1.98
CA ALA A 53 3.65 -16.03 1.18
C ALA A 53 3.96 -17.27 2.02
N ARG A 54 4.78 -17.14 3.07
CA ARG A 54 5.13 -18.26 3.97
C ARG A 54 3.94 -18.77 4.78
N HIS A 55 3.00 -17.90 5.12
CA HIS A 55 1.92 -18.23 6.05
C HIS A 55 0.55 -18.40 5.37
N ILE A 56 0.25 -17.62 4.32
CA ILE A 56 -1.09 -17.61 3.71
C ILE A 56 -1.51 -18.96 3.11
N ALA A 57 -0.55 -19.76 2.65
CA ALA A 57 -0.81 -21.07 2.05
C ALA A 57 -1.61 -22.00 2.99
N ALA A 58 -1.31 -21.95 4.29
CA ALA A 58 -2.00 -22.76 5.31
C ALA A 58 -3.49 -22.40 5.46
N HIS A 59 -3.85 -21.17 5.12
CA HIS A 59 -5.21 -20.63 5.24
C HIS A 59 -6.02 -20.72 3.94
N ILE A 60 -5.37 -20.96 2.78
CA ILE A 60 -6.07 -21.16 1.51
C ILE A 60 -6.60 -22.60 1.45
N PRO A 61 -7.92 -22.84 1.21
CA PRO A 61 -8.44 -24.17 1.03
C PRO A 61 -7.67 -24.94 -0.05
N GLY A 62 -7.25 -26.18 0.22
CA GLY A 62 -6.41 -26.96 -0.70
C GLY A 62 -4.90 -26.73 -0.56
N GLN A 63 -4.47 -25.78 0.25
CA GLN A 63 -3.08 -25.51 0.63
C GLN A 63 -2.11 -25.48 -0.58
N PRO A 64 -2.31 -24.55 -1.53
CA PRO A 64 -1.43 -24.41 -2.70
C PRO A 64 -0.03 -24.00 -2.29
N THR A 65 0.93 -24.22 -3.18
CA THR A 65 2.24 -23.59 -3.05
C THR A 65 2.11 -22.09 -3.34
N VAL A 66 2.63 -21.21 -2.46
CA VAL A 66 2.65 -19.76 -2.70
C VAL A 66 4.08 -19.29 -2.94
N ILE A 67 4.31 -18.63 -4.08
CA ILE A 67 5.63 -18.09 -4.45
C ILE A 67 5.58 -16.59 -4.65
N VAL A 68 6.72 -15.92 -4.42
CA VAL A 68 6.90 -14.49 -4.66
C VAL A 68 7.69 -14.27 -5.95
N GLN A 69 7.17 -13.41 -6.82
CA GLN A 69 7.80 -12.99 -8.05
C GLN A 69 7.87 -11.47 -8.11
N ASN A 70 9.06 -10.88 -8.20
CA ASN A 70 9.21 -9.43 -8.35
C ASN A 70 9.11 -9.04 -9.83
N GLN A 71 8.35 -7.98 -10.09
CA GLN A 71 8.17 -7.37 -11.41
C GLN A 71 8.23 -5.84 -11.27
N PRO A 72 9.42 -5.29 -11.00
CA PRO A 72 9.60 -3.86 -10.78
C PRO A 72 9.59 -3.10 -12.09
N ALA A 73 8.56 -2.29 -12.32
CA ALA A 73 8.54 -1.33 -13.43
C ALA A 73 7.56 -0.21 -13.12
N ALA A 74 7.97 1.04 -13.31
CA ALA A 74 7.17 2.24 -13.10
C ALA A 74 6.39 2.22 -11.76
N GLY A 75 7.04 1.86 -10.65
CA GLY A 75 6.38 1.77 -9.34
C GLY A 75 5.29 0.71 -9.25
N GLY A 76 5.38 -0.37 -10.05
CA GLY A 76 4.37 -1.43 -10.10
C GLY A 76 3.20 -1.16 -11.05
N LEU A 77 3.21 -0.02 -11.76
CA LEU A 77 2.15 0.33 -12.71
C LEU A 77 2.07 -0.67 -13.87
N VAL A 78 3.22 -1.07 -14.43
CA VAL A 78 3.29 -2.05 -15.52
C VAL A 78 2.73 -3.40 -15.07
N MET A 79 3.13 -3.88 -13.90
CA MET A 79 2.62 -5.12 -13.30
C MET A 79 1.10 -5.06 -13.14
N THR A 80 0.57 -3.95 -12.63
CA THR A 80 -0.88 -3.80 -12.40
C THR A 80 -1.65 -3.76 -13.71
N ASN A 81 -1.18 -3.00 -14.73
CA ASN A 81 -1.77 -3.00 -16.08
C ASN A 81 -1.83 -4.42 -16.68
N GLN A 82 -0.73 -5.16 -16.58
CA GLN A 82 -0.65 -6.54 -17.12
C GLN A 82 -1.60 -7.48 -16.39
N LEU A 83 -1.63 -7.44 -15.05
CA LEU A 83 -2.54 -8.28 -14.27
C LEU A 83 -4.00 -7.94 -14.54
N TYR A 84 -4.34 -6.66 -14.67
CA TYR A 84 -5.69 -6.21 -14.97
C TYR A 84 -6.17 -6.72 -16.34
N ALA A 85 -5.33 -6.56 -17.37
CA ALA A 85 -5.71 -6.87 -18.75
C ALA A 85 -5.55 -8.37 -19.08
N LEU A 86 -4.46 -9.01 -18.62
CA LEU A 86 -4.00 -10.32 -19.07
C LEU A 86 -3.80 -11.33 -17.93
N GLY A 87 -3.98 -10.91 -16.69
CA GLY A 87 -3.81 -11.78 -15.52
C GLY A 87 -4.80 -12.94 -15.52
N PRO A 88 -4.41 -14.12 -14.97
CA PRO A 88 -5.33 -15.24 -14.83
C PRO A 88 -6.49 -14.86 -13.92
N LYS A 89 -7.71 -15.04 -14.44
CA LYS A 89 -8.97 -14.71 -13.73
C LYS A 89 -9.47 -15.86 -12.85
N ASP A 90 -8.56 -16.67 -12.35
CA ASP A 90 -8.87 -17.90 -11.62
C ASP A 90 -8.46 -17.87 -10.14
N GLY A 91 -7.82 -16.76 -9.69
CA GLY A 91 -7.35 -16.60 -8.32
C GLY A 91 -5.94 -17.15 -8.06
N THR A 92 -5.18 -17.53 -9.09
CA THR A 92 -3.79 -18.03 -8.94
C THR A 92 -2.73 -16.93 -9.05
N ALA A 93 -3.13 -15.68 -9.32
CA ALA A 93 -2.23 -14.52 -9.32
C ALA A 93 -2.77 -13.41 -8.42
N ILE A 94 -1.95 -12.96 -7.49
CA ILE A 94 -2.23 -11.88 -6.55
C ILE A 94 -1.20 -10.78 -6.78
N GLY A 95 -1.65 -9.58 -7.10
CA GLY A 95 -0.80 -8.41 -7.23
C GLY A 95 -0.50 -7.78 -5.86
N VAL A 96 0.75 -7.39 -5.66
CA VAL A 96 1.22 -6.64 -4.49
C VAL A 96 1.83 -5.33 -5.01
N PRO A 97 1.00 -4.32 -5.27
CA PRO A 97 1.43 -3.04 -5.82
C PRO A 97 1.94 -2.11 -4.71
N ILE A 98 2.58 -1.01 -5.10
CA ILE A 98 2.78 0.10 -4.17
C ILE A 98 1.44 0.77 -3.83
N ASN A 99 1.37 1.44 -2.69
CA ASN A 99 0.16 2.12 -2.21
C ASN A 99 -0.26 3.35 -3.06
N GLY A 100 0.49 3.74 -4.06
CA GLY A 100 0.09 4.74 -5.06
C GLY A 100 -0.86 4.19 -6.13
N ILE A 101 -0.87 2.88 -6.34
CA ILE A 101 -1.64 2.23 -7.42
C ILE A 101 -3.16 2.43 -7.31
N PRO A 102 -3.80 2.37 -6.12
CA PRO A 102 -5.24 2.63 -6.02
C PRO A 102 -5.69 3.98 -6.58
N THR A 103 -4.83 5.00 -6.53
CA THR A 103 -5.11 6.34 -7.07
C THR A 103 -4.44 6.61 -8.42
N ALA A 104 -3.65 5.68 -8.95
CA ALA A 104 -2.92 5.87 -10.20
C ALA A 104 -3.81 6.25 -11.40
N PRO A 105 -5.02 5.67 -11.61
CA PRO A 105 -5.90 6.10 -12.71
C PRO A 105 -6.30 7.58 -12.67
N LEU A 106 -6.30 8.19 -11.48
CA LEU A 106 -6.58 9.61 -11.31
C LEU A 106 -5.35 10.51 -11.54
N LEU A 107 -4.15 10.00 -11.24
CA LEU A 107 -2.94 10.83 -11.10
C LEU A 107 -1.84 10.53 -12.12
N GLN A 108 -1.86 9.38 -12.80
CA GLN A 108 -0.79 8.92 -13.68
C GLN A 108 -1.32 8.58 -15.06
N GLN A 109 -0.73 9.16 -16.10
CA GLN A 109 -1.16 8.94 -17.49
C GLN A 109 -0.99 7.49 -17.98
N GLY A 110 -0.09 6.70 -17.41
CA GLY A 110 0.17 5.32 -17.82
C GLY A 110 -0.75 4.26 -17.21
N ALA A 111 -1.73 4.64 -16.37
CA ALA A 111 -2.66 3.71 -15.75
C ALA A 111 -3.74 3.27 -16.75
N GLN A 112 -3.75 1.97 -17.09
CA GLN A 112 -4.68 1.35 -18.05
C GLN A 112 -5.61 0.37 -17.34
N PHE A 113 -6.04 0.68 -16.15
CA PHE A 113 -6.96 -0.13 -15.34
C PHE A 113 -7.95 0.76 -14.58
N ASP A 114 -9.05 0.17 -14.19
CA ASP A 114 -10.01 0.75 -13.25
C ASP A 114 -9.74 0.18 -11.86
N ALA A 115 -9.26 1.02 -10.94
CA ALA A 115 -8.93 0.61 -9.59
C ALA A 115 -10.13 0.10 -8.79
N THR A 116 -11.36 0.51 -9.17
CA THR A 116 -12.60 0.03 -8.54
C THR A 116 -12.96 -1.39 -8.96
N LYS A 117 -12.44 -1.86 -10.10
CA LYS A 117 -12.63 -3.23 -10.61
C LYS A 117 -11.56 -4.20 -10.16
N LEU A 118 -10.43 -3.70 -9.63
CA LEU A 118 -9.48 -4.56 -8.93
C LEU A 118 -10.16 -5.11 -7.68
N ILE A 119 -9.98 -6.40 -7.42
CA ILE A 119 -10.60 -7.06 -6.27
C ILE A 119 -9.60 -7.04 -5.12
N TRP A 120 -9.75 -6.10 -4.20
CA TRP A 120 -8.84 -5.95 -3.07
C TRP A 120 -9.03 -7.08 -2.06
N LEU A 121 -7.92 -7.72 -1.67
CA LEU A 121 -7.89 -8.79 -0.67
C LEU A 121 -7.64 -8.26 0.74
N GLY A 122 -6.98 -7.12 0.86
CA GLY A 122 -6.64 -6.45 2.11
C GLY A 122 -5.33 -5.69 2.00
N SER A 123 -4.89 -5.14 3.13
CA SER A 123 -3.57 -4.55 3.33
C SER A 123 -2.96 -5.08 4.62
N THR A 124 -1.66 -5.32 4.66
CA THR A 124 -0.98 -5.86 5.85
C THR A 124 -0.81 -4.83 6.95
N ASN A 125 -0.79 -3.55 6.61
CA ASN A 125 -0.58 -2.50 7.59
C ASN A 125 -1.17 -1.15 7.17
N ARG A 126 -1.53 -0.38 8.17
CA ARG A 126 -1.59 1.07 8.14
C ARG A 126 -0.31 1.56 8.79
N GLU A 127 0.37 2.50 8.17
CA GLU A 127 1.58 3.04 8.78
C GLU A 127 1.72 4.53 8.54
N PRO A 128 2.31 5.28 9.48
CA PRO A 128 2.69 6.65 9.21
C PRO A 128 3.83 6.67 8.20
N TYR A 129 3.77 7.63 7.32
CA TYR A 129 4.91 8.04 6.54
C TYR A 129 5.51 9.30 7.16
N VAL A 130 6.81 9.47 7.03
CA VAL A 130 7.51 10.59 7.64
C VAL A 130 8.43 11.29 6.64
N ALA A 131 8.65 12.58 6.89
CA ALA A 131 9.80 13.29 6.38
C ALA A 131 10.86 13.34 7.48
N PHE A 132 12.08 12.91 7.15
CA PHE A 132 13.20 13.03 8.06
C PHE A 132 14.39 13.71 7.38
N VAL A 133 15.25 14.30 8.18
CA VAL A 133 16.49 14.94 7.76
C VAL A 133 17.68 14.28 8.45
N TRP A 134 18.81 14.27 7.74
CA TRP A 134 20.08 13.88 8.32
C TRP A 134 20.56 14.93 9.32
N HIS A 135 21.27 14.55 10.35
CA HIS A 135 21.68 15.44 11.45
C HIS A 135 22.52 16.65 11.01
N THR A 136 23.21 16.55 9.86
CA THR A 136 23.99 17.66 9.28
C THR A 136 23.24 18.48 8.24
N ALA A 137 21.97 18.16 7.94
CA ALA A 137 21.19 18.89 6.95
C ALA A 137 20.97 20.36 7.40
N PRO A 138 20.91 21.32 6.45
CA PRO A 138 20.68 22.73 6.77
C PRO A 138 19.26 23.05 7.23
N VAL A 139 18.34 22.11 7.04
CA VAL A 139 16.93 22.15 7.47
C VAL A 139 16.76 21.15 8.60
N GLN A 140 16.33 21.62 9.78
CA GLN A 140 16.15 20.78 10.96
C GLN A 140 14.71 20.82 11.51
N SER A 141 13.79 21.47 10.82
CA SER A 141 12.38 21.56 11.21
C SER A 141 11.46 21.81 10.02
N LEU A 142 10.18 21.48 10.18
CA LEU A 142 9.14 21.79 9.17
C LEU A 142 9.04 23.31 8.92
N GLY A 143 9.26 24.13 9.95
CA GLY A 143 9.25 25.60 9.82
C GLY A 143 10.35 26.11 8.89
N GLU A 144 11.58 25.60 9.03
CA GLU A 144 12.72 25.99 8.19
C GLU A 144 12.53 25.54 6.73
N LEU A 145 11.83 24.43 6.49
CA LEU A 145 11.54 23.93 5.15
C LEU A 145 10.68 24.88 4.30
N ARG A 146 10.04 25.87 4.91
CA ARG A 146 9.32 26.94 4.18
C ARG A 146 10.26 27.95 3.53
N SER A 147 11.46 28.10 4.04
CA SER A 147 12.43 29.12 3.58
C SER A 147 13.68 28.53 2.94
N LYS A 148 14.11 27.33 3.37
CA LYS A 148 15.33 26.66 2.92
C LYS A 148 15.01 25.40 2.12
N ASP A 149 15.78 25.14 1.09
CA ASP A 149 15.68 23.93 0.27
C ASP A 149 16.19 22.70 1.06
N LEU A 150 15.51 21.56 0.90
CA LEU A 150 15.90 20.27 1.43
C LEU A 150 15.96 19.24 0.30
N VAL A 151 17.15 18.71 0.00
CA VAL A 151 17.36 17.69 -1.03
C VAL A 151 17.01 16.32 -0.47
N VAL A 152 16.04 15.64 -1.10
CA VAL A 152 15.54 14.32 -0.66
C VAL A 152 15.57 13.32 -1.81
N GLY A 153 15.90 12.06 -1.48
CA GLY A 153 15.92 10.98 -2.45
C GLY A 153 14.56 10.33 -2.67
N ALA A 154 14.28 9.91 -3.89
CA ALA A 154 13.09 9.15 -4.26
C ALA A 154 13.39 8.11 -5.35
N THR A 155 12.56 7.07 -5.41
CA THR A 155 12.62 6.04 -6.45
C THR A 155 11.85 6.51 -7.71
N ALA A 156 10.72 5.87 -8.00
CA ALA A 156 9.89 6.15 -9.16
C ALA A 156 8.76 7.15 -8.85
N PRO A 157 8.16 7.80 -9.85
CA PRO A 157 6.86 8.46 -9.74
C PRO A 157 5.81 7.50 -9.17
N GLY A 158 4.84 8.02 -8.44
CA GLY A 158 3.78 7.22 -7.79
C GLY A 158 4.17 6.68 -6.41
N THR A 159 5.45 6.73 -6.03
CA THR A 159 5.90 6.39 -4.68
C THR A 159 5.67 7.55 -3.72
N THR A 160 5.47 7.26 -2.45
CA THR A 160 5.31 8.29 -1.41
C THR A 160 6.54 9.18 -1.28
N MET A 161 7.74 8.61 -1.49
CA MET A 161 9.00 9.36 -1.47
C MET A 161 9.08 10.42 -2.58
N ALA A 162 8.43 10.19 -3.73
CA ALA A 162 8.36 11.15 -4.83
C ALA A 162 7.14 12.09 -4.68
N ASP A 163 5.95 11.53 -4.47
CA ASP A 163 4.68 12.24 -4.58
C ASP A 163 4.41 13.16 -3.38
N PHE A 164 4.68 12.68 -2.14
CA PHE A 164 4.37 13.46 -0.95
C PHE A 164 5.12 14.79 -0.90
N PRO A 165 6.45 14.82 -1.10
CA PRO A 165 7.18 16.09 -1.12
C PRO A 165 6.69 17.06 -2.20
N LEU A 166 6.36 16.57 -3.39
CA LEU A 166 5.90 17.41 -4.50
C LEU A 166 4.56 18.09 -4.20
N VAL A 167 3.59 17.30 -3.71
CA VAL A 167 2.26 17.82 -3.41
C VAL A 167 2.29 18.75 -2.20
N VAL A 168 3.05 18.45 -1.15
CA VAL A 168 3.15 19.37 -0.01
C VAL A 168 3.95 20.64 -0.33
N ASN A 169 4.86 20.61 -1.32
CA ASN A 169 5.47 21.84 -1.85
C ASN A 169 4.41 22.76 -2.43
N ASP A 170 3.54 22.25 -3.30
CA ASP A 170 2.46 23.04 -3.92
C ASP A 170 1.45 23.51 -2.89
N VAL A 171 0.92 22.59 -2.08
CA VAL A 171 -0.20 22.87 -1.16
C VAL A 171 0.22 23.70 0.05
N LEU A 172 1.43 23.46 0.60
CA LEU A 172 1.87 24.07 1.86
C LEU A 172 3.00 25.10 1.69
N GLY A 173 3.50 25.31 0.46
CA GLY A 173 4.62 26.21 0.19
C GLY A 173 5.94 25.73 0.80
N LEU A 174 6.19 24.40 0.79
CA LEU A 174 7.43 23.81 1.26
C LEU A 174 8.48 23.75 0.14
N LYS A 175 9.74 23.44 0.48
CA LYS A 175 10.86 23.51 -0.46
C LYS A 175 11.67 22.19 -0.52
N PHE A 176 10.98 21.06 -0.67
CA PHE A 176 11.66 19.81 -1.00
C PHE A 176 12.22 19.87 -2.43
N LYS A 177 13.48 19.46 -2.60
CA LYS A 177 14.12 19.19 -3.89
C LYS A 177 14.23 17.69 -4.06
N VAL A 178 13.37 17.12 -4.88
CA VAL A 178 13.25 15.66 -5.04
C VAL A 178 14.21 15.18 -6.11
N VAL A 179 15.18 14.34 -5.74
CA VAL A 179 16.09 13.62 -6.66
C VAL A 179 15.55 12.21 -6.87
N ARG A 180 15.14 11.91 -8.09
CA ARG A 180 14.58 10.60 -8.50
C ARG A 180 15.62 9.72 -9.17
N GLY A 181 15.28 8.43 -9.32
CA GLY A 181 16.08 7.49 -10.10
C GLY A 181 16.87 6.49 -9.26
N TYR A 182 16.74 6.55 -7.94
CA TYR A 182 17.28 5.49 -7.09
C TYR A 182 16.46 4.20 -7.30
N GLU A 183 17.16 3.07 -7.37
CA GLU A 183 16.50 1.76 -7.57
C GLU A 183 15.71 1.31 -6.35
N GLY A 184 16.13 1.75 -5.15
CA GLY A 184 15.46 1.39 -3.89
C GLY A 184 15.97 2.19 -2.69
N THR A 185 15.32 1.98 -1.56
CA THR A 185 15.66 2.62 -0.28
C THR A 185 17.13 2.40 0.15
N PRO A 186 17.77 1.22 -0.03
CA PRO A 186 19.17 1.04 0.33
C PRO A 186 20.11 2.02 -0.38
N GLN A 187 19.91 2.28 -1.68
CA GLN A 187 20.73 3.26 -2.42
C GLN A 187 20.48 4.69 -1.92
N ILE A 188 19.25 5.05 -1.60
CA ILE A 188 18.91 6.34 -0.99
C ILE A 188 19.63 6.50 0.35
N ASN A 189 19.62 5.46 1.19
CA ASN A 189 20.27 5.47 2.50
C ASN A 189 21.79 5.69 2.34
N HIS A 190 22.45 5.01 1.41
CA HIS A 190 23.88 5.24 1.12
C HIS A 190 24.14 6.67 0.60
N ALA A 191 23.26 7.22 -0.22
CA ALA A 191 23.42 8.59 -0.71
C ALA A 191 23.29 9.62 0.44
N ILE A 192 22.43 9.36 1.43
CA ILE A 192 22.32 10.20 2.65
C ILE A 192 23.61 10.13 3.47
N GLU A 193 24.16 8.92 3.70
CA GLU A 193 25.39 8.71 4.47
C GLU A 193 26.59 9.40 3.81
N ARG A 194 26.64 9.44 2.48
CA ARG A 194 27.68 10.15 1.72
C ARG A 194 27.45 11.65 1.59
N GLY A 195 26.31 12.16 2.08
CA GLY A 195 25.97 13.57 2.01
C GLY A 195 25.51 14.07 0.62
N GLU A 196 25.20 13.16 -0.32
CA GLU A 196 24.69 13.50 -1.65
C GLU A 196 23.27 14.07 -1.58
N ILE A 197 22.47 13.59 -0.66
CA ILE A 197 21.14 14.06 -0.31
C ILE A 197 20.98 14.20 1.21
N GLN A 198 19.99 14.93 1.66
CA GLN A 198 19.88 15.41 3.04
C GLN A 198 18.82 14.68 3.86
N GLY A 199 18.05 13.77 3.25
CA GLY A 199 16.99 13.03 3.92
C GLY A 199 16.01 12.37 2.98
N GLN A 200 14.85 12.02 3.49
CA GLN A 200 13.72 11.46 2.71
C GLN A 200 12.43 12.20 3.05
N GLY A 201 11.63 12.48 2.02
CA GLY A 201 10.44 13.32 2.13
C GLY A 201 9.12 12.55 2.28
N GLY A 202 9.13 11.21 2.37
CA GLY A 202 7.88 10.44 2.39
C GLY A 202 8.14 8.94 2.49
N ILE A 203 8.86 8.49 3.51
CA ILE A 203 9.15 7.06 3.76
C ILE A 203 8.28 6.52 4.88
N GLY A 204 7.89 5.23 4.80
CA GLY A 204 7.21 4.52 5.88
C GLY A 204 8.07 4.42 7.14
N TRP A 205 7.52 4.75 8.30
CA TRP A 205 8.24 4.71 9.57
C TRP A 205 8.75 3.32 9.94
N ALA A 206 7.95 2.27 9.63
CA ALA A 206 8.37 0.88 9.83
C ALA A 206 9.59 0.52 8.98
N ALA A 207 9.72 1.07 7.77
CA ALA A 207 10.87 0.80 6.90
C ALA A 207 12.17 1.37 7.49
N ILE A 208 12.13 2.55 8.12
CA ILE A 208 13.30 3.13 8.80
C ILE A 208 13.70 2.24 9.98
N LYS A 209 12.74 1.83 10.81
CA LYS A 209 13.00 0.97 11.97
C LYS A 209 13.59 -0.38 11.59
N ALA A 210 13.16 -0.95 10.46
CA ALA A 210 13.65 -2.24 10.01
C ALA A 210 15.02 -2.18 9.30
N GLN A 211 15.28 -1.12 8.52
CA GLN A 211 16.45 -1.05 7.65
C GLN A 211 17.64 -0.33 8.30
N VAL A 212 17.38 0.72 9.07
CA VAL A 212 18.42 1.59 9.64
C VAL A 212 18.12 1.98 11.10
N PRO A 213 17.84 1.00 11.99
CA PRO A 213 17.48 1.28 13.39
C PRO A 213 18.57 2.06 14.13
N HIS A 214 19.83 1.88 13.76
CA HIS A 214 20.97 2.58 14.33
C HIS A 214 20.92 4.10 14.09
N TRP A 215 20.34 4.56 12.98
CA TRP A 215 20.19 6.00 12.74
C TRP A 215 19.28 6.68 13.77
N ILE A 216 18.27 5.95 14.27
CA ILE A 216 17.37 6.42 15.32
C ILE A 216 18.12 6.40 16.68
N ALA A 217 18.74 5.28 17.00
CA ALA A 217 19.47 5.09 18.28
C ALA A 217 20.62 6.10 18.43
N GLU A 218 21.36 6.37 17.35
CA GLU A 218 22.49 7.29 17.33
C GLU A 218 22.07 8.75 17.03
N LYS A 219 20.77 9.03 16.93
CA LYS A 219 20.21 10.36 16.62
C LYS A 219 20.77 10.98 15.32
N LYS A 220 21.12 10.14 14.35
CA LYS A 220 21.59 10.57 13.02
C LYS A 220 20.49 11.18 12.16
N ILE A 221 19.23 10.86 12.46
CA ILE A 221 18.08 11.44 11.77
C ILE A 221 17.17 12.16 12.74
N LYS A 222 16.48 13.17 12.21
CA LYS A 222 15.40 13.87 12.90
C LYS A 222 14.14 13.83 12.04
N VAL A 223 13.06 13.28 12.58
CA VAL A 223 11.75 13.32 11.92
C VAL A 223 11.19 14.72 12.07
N ILE A 224 10.91 15.39 10.96
CA ILE A 224 10.44 16.79 10.92
C ILE A 224 8.95 16.93 10.61
N ALA A 225 8.34 15.89 10.05
CA ALA A 225 6.90 15.84 9.81
C ALA A 225 6.40 14.40 9.65
N GLN A 226 5.11 14.18 9.93
CA GLN A 226 4.40 12.96 9.66
C GLN A 226 3.26 13.18 8.65
N TYR A 227 3.00 12.17 7.81
CA TYR A 227 1.93 12.12 6.84
C TYR A 227 0.89 11.07 7.28
N GLY A 228 -0.37 11.40 7.22
CA GLY A 228 -1.48 10.54 7.55
C GLY A 228 -2.76 11.33 7.70
N LEU A 229 -3.91 10.63 7.76
CA LEU A 229 -5.22 11.25 7.99
C LEU A 229 -5.42 11.64 9.47
N LYS A 230 -4.62 11.09 10.35
CA LYS A 230 -4.57 11.38 11.79
C LYS A 230 -3.13 11.32 12.29
N ARG A 231 -2.87 11.89 13.47
CA ARG A 231 -1.57 11.75 14.14
C ARG A 231 -1.36 10.29 14.56
N TYR A 232 -0.13 9.85 14.37
CA TYR A 232 0.27 8.53 14.82
C TYR A 232 0.78 8.60 16.26
N PRO A 233 0.30 7.75 17.19
CA PRO A 233 0.61 7.88 18.62
C PRO A 233 2.11 7.83 18.94
N GLN A 234 2.89 7.02 18.23
CA GLN A 234 4.35 6.93 18.40
C GLN A 234 5.10 8.19 17.93
N LEU A 235 4.44 9.10 17.23
CA LEU A 235 4.99 10.33 16.68
C LEU A 235 4.17 11.55 17.10
N ALA A 236 3.59 11.52 18.32
CA ALA A 236 2.66 12.53 18.82
C ALA A 236 3.24 13.96 18.76
N ASP A 237 4.55 14.10 19.05
CA ASP A 237 5.26 15.39 19.04
C ASP A 237 5.72 15.84 17.65
N VAL A 238 5.58 14.98 16.63
CA VAL A 238 5.98 15.32 15.26
C VAL A 238 4.84 16.05 14.56
N PRO A 239 5.09 17.21 13.91
CA PRO A 239 4.06 17.95 13.19
C PRO A 239 3.36 17.09 12.12
N SER A 240 2.02 17.13 12.07
CA SER A 240 1.23 16.51 11.01
C SER A 240 1.18 17.44 9.79
N MET A 241 1.46 16.89 8.60
CA MET A 241 1.32 17.63 7.34
C MET A 241 -0.14 18.00 7.05
N LEU A 242 -1.10 17.14 7.38
CA LEU A 242 -2.53 17.42 7.15
C LEU A 242 -3.01 18.62 7.96
N GLU A 243 -2.51 18.79 9.18
CA GLU A 243 -2.86 19.92 10.06
C GLU A 243 -2.28 21.26 9.56
N GLN A 244 -1.35 21.23 8.61
CA GLN A 244 -0.80 22.46 8.00
C GLN A 244 -1.69 23.02 6.88
N ALA A 245 -2.75 22.30 6.46
CA ALA A 245 -3.70 22.78 5.47
C ALA A 245 -4.41 24.04 5.96
N ARG A 246 -4.44 25.08 5.10
CA ARG A 246 -5.01 26.40 5.42
C ARG A 246 -6.41 26.59 4.89
N THR A 247 -6.76 25.86 3.82
CA THR A 247 -8.05 25.93 3.14
C THR A 247 -8.64 24.54 2.99
N GLU A 248 -9.95 24.47 2.74
CA GLU A 248 -10.61 23.17 2.50
C GLU A 248 -10.09 22.49 1.22
N PRO A 249 -9.84 23.17 0.08
CA PRO A 249 -9.18 22.54 -1.06
C PRO A 249 -7.78 21.99 -0.74
N ASP A 250 -6.98 22.65 0.11
CA ASP A 250 -5.69 22.13 0.57
C ASP A 250 -5.89 20.83 1.36
N ARG A 251 -6.85 20.83 2.29
CA ARG A 251 -7.18 19.67 3.11
C ARG A 251 -7.64 18.49 2.25
N GLN A 252 -8.48 18.74 1.24
CA GLN A 252 -8.96 17.70 0.32
C GLN A 252 -7.82 17.11 -0.52
N ALA A 253 -6.92 17.95 -1.05
CA ALA A 253 -5.74 17.50 -1.81
C ALA A 253 -4.81 16.62 -0.95
N LEU A 254 -4.52 17.06 0.28
CA LEU A 254 -3.70 16.28 1.21
C LEU A 254 -4.41 15.00 1.66
N THR A 255 -5.72 15.04 1.92
CA THR A 255 -6.52 13.87 2.29
C THR A 255 -6.50 12.80 1.20
N MET A 256 -6.71 13.19 -0.07
CA MET A 256 -6.62 12.29 -1.21
C MET A 256 -5.25 11.60 -1.27
N LEU A 257 -4.18 12.36 -1.07
CA LEU A 257 -2.83 11.83 -1.15
C LEU A 257 -2.48 10.95 0.05
N PHE A 258 -2.82 11.40 1.27
CA PHE A 258 -2.45 10.71 2.51
C PHE A 258 -3.35 9.51 2.83
N ALA A 259 -4.48 9.34 2.15
CA ALA A 259 -5.26 8.10 2.23
C ALA A 259 -4.42 6.84 1.92
N ARG A 260 -3.32 6.99 1.15
CA ARG A 260 -2.34 5.92 0.89
C ARG A 260 -1.72 5.34 2.16
N THR A 261 -1.72 6.08 3.28
CA THR A 261 -1.18 5.62 4.56
C THR A 261 -2.11 4.61 5.24
N GLU A 262 -3.40 4.62 4.91
CA GLU A 262 -4.39 3.70 5.47
C GLU A 262 -4.26 2.28 4.89
N TYR A 263 -3.77 2.14 3.63
CA TYR A 263 -3.51 0.86 2.98
C TYR A 263 -2.04 0.77 2.55
N GLY A 264 -1.13 0.73 3.51
CA GLY A 264 0.31 0.81 3.27
C GLY A 264 0.87 -0.29 2.36
N ARG A 265 0.32 -1.51 2.42
CA ARG A 265 0.76 -2.67 1.61
C ARG A 265 -0.46 -3.44 1.11
N PRO A 266 -1.14 -2.97 0.04
CA PRO A 266 -2.36 -3.59 -0.48
C PRO A 266 -2.07 -4.83 -1.32
N TYR A 267 -3.05 -5.76 -1.34
CA TYR A 267 -3.05 -6.98 -2.14
C TYR A 267 -4.34 -7.02 -2.98
N PHE A 268 -4.23 -7.38 -4.25
CA PHE A 268 -5.39 -7.45 -5.14
C PHE A 268 -5.37 -8.66 -6.07
N LEU A 269 -6.57 -9.03 -6.55
CA LEU A 269 -6.77 -9.91 -7.70
C LEU A 269 -7.19 -9.10 -8.92
N PRO A 270 -6.91 -9.58 -10.14
CA PRO A 270 -7.51 -9.01 -11.35
C PRO A 270 -9.04 -9.11 -11.29
N PRO A 271 -9.76 -8.35 -12.12
CA PRO A 271 -11.22 -8.47 -12.22
C PRO A 271 -11.66 -9.86 -12.69
N ASP A 272 -12.93 -10.17 -12.50
CA ASP A 272 -13.62 -11.38 -13.00
C ASP A 272 -13.14 -12.73 -12.38
N VAL A 273 -12.44 -12.70 -11.26
CA VAL A 273 -12.16 -13.92 -10.48
C VAL A 273 -13.47 -14.43 -9.86
N PRO A 274 -13.77 -15.76 -9.92
CA PRO A 274 -14.98 -16.33 -9.34
C PRO A 274 -15.19 -15.96 -7.87
N ALA A 275 -16.41 -15.55 -7.54
CA ALA A 275 -16.74 -14.96 -6.24
C ALA A 275 -16.42 -15.88 -5.04
N GLU A 276 -16.56 -17.20 -5.20
CA GLU A 276 -16.21 -18.18 -4.16
C GLU A 276 -14.71 -18.19 -3.87
N ARG A 277 -13.86 -18.03 -4.89
CA ARG A 277 -12.40 -17.95 -4.74
C ARG A 277 -11.98 -16.62 -4.14
N VAL A 278 -12.63 -15.52 -4.55
CA VAL A 278 -12.44 -14.21 -3.90
C VAL A 278 -12.71 -14.29 -2.41
N ARG A 279 -13.88 -14.84 -2.03
CA ARG A 279 -14.23 -15.02 -0.61
C ARG A 279 -13.22 -15.89 0.14
N ALA A 280 -12.75 -16.97 -0.50
CA ALA A 280 -11.76 -17.86 0.11
C ALA A 280 -10.41 -17.15 0.32
N LEU A 281 -9.92 -16.41 -0.66
CA LEU A 281 -8.66 -15.69 -0.57
C LEU A 281 -8.71 -14.50 0.41
N ARG A 282 -9.83 -13.76 0.49
CA ARG A 282 -10.05 -12.73 1.53
C ARG A 282 -10.02 -13.35 2.93
N ARG A 283 -10.76 -14.45 3.16
CA ARG A 283 -10.70 -15.16 4.45
C ARG A 283 -9.30 -15.66 4.77
N ALA A 284 -8.59 -16.20 3.78
CA ALA A 284 -7.21 -16.66 3.97
C ALA A 284 -6.27 -15.50 4.33
N PHE A 285 -6.42 -14.34 3.68
CA PHE A 285 -5.66 -13.14 4.02
C PHE A 285 -5.97 -12.68 5.45
N ASP A 286 -7.24 -12.52 5.82
CA ASP A 286 -7.66 -12.11 7.16
C ASP A 286 -7.22 -13.09 8.25
N ALA A 287 -7.27 -14.40 7.96
CA ALA A 287 -6.78 -15.42 8.88
C ALA A 287 -5.26 -15.33 9.06
N THR A 288 -4.51 -15.08 7.97
CA THR A 288 -3.06 -14.88 8.02
C THR A 288 -2.70 -13.69 8.91
N MET A 289 -3.43 -12.57 8.81
CA MET A 289 -3.18 -11.37 9.62
C MET A 289 -3.39 -11.59 11.12
N ARG A 290 -4.12 -12.64 11.51
CA ARG A 290 -4.39 -13.03 12.92
C ARG A 290 -3.59 -14.24 13.38
N ASP A 291 -2.83 -14.86 12.49
CA ASP A 291 -2.03 -16.04 12.78
C ASP A 291 -0.85 -15.67 13.68
N GLN A 292 -0.74 -16.33 14.84
CA GLN A 292 0.30 -16.05 15.82
C GLN A 292 1.72 -16.33 15.28
N ALA A 293 1.88 -17.33 14.40
CA ALA A 293 3.16 -17.62 13.77
C ALA A 293 3.56 -16.51 12.77
N PHE A 294 2.60 -15.99 12.00
CA PHE A 294 2.80 -14.84 11.13
C PHE A 294 3.17 -13.59 11.93
N ILE A 295 2.43 -13.28 13.01
CA ILE A 295 2.68 -12.11 13.86
C ILE A 295 4.07 -12.20 14.51
N ALA A 296 4.45 -13.39 15.03
CA ALA A 296 5.76 -13.60 15.62
C ALA A 296 6.89 -13.47 14.59
N ASP A 297 6.68 -13.93 13.36
CA ASP A 297 7.63 -13.82 12.26
C ASP A 297 7.80 -12.36 11.81
N ALA A 298 6.70 -11.60 11.73
CA ALA A 298 6.70 -10.17 11.45
C ALA A 298 7.45 -9.39 12.53
N ALA A 299 7.21 -9.69 13.80
CA ALA A 299 7.88 -9.03 14.93
C ALA A 299 9.41 -9.24 14.89
N ARG A 300 9.87 -10.45 14.55
CA ARG A 300 11.31 -10.73 14.36
C ARG A 300 11.97 -9.89 13.27
N LEU A 301 11.20 -9.52 12.24
CA LEU A 301 11.62 -8.66 11.15
C LEU A 301 11.32 -7.17 11.41
N GLN A 302 10.84 -6.84 12.61
CA GLN A 302 10.41 -5.48 12.99
C GLN A 302 9.34 -4.89 12.07
N LEU A 303 8.49 -5.75 11.47
CA LEU A 303 7.38 -5.37 10.63
C LEU A 303 6.12 -5.19 11.50
N GLU A 304 5.54 -4.01 11.46
CA GLU A 304 4.28 -3.73 12.16
C GLU A 304 3.09 -4.23 11.34
N ILE A 305 2.21 -4.99 11.98
CA ILE A 305 0.98 -5.51 11.39
C ILE A 305 -0.20 -4.72 11.97
N ASP A 306 -0.87 -3.96 11.13
CA ASP A 306 -2.12 -3.24 11.42
C ASP A 306 -3.01 -3.36 10.17
N PRO A 307 -3.70 -4.50 9.99
CA PRO A 307 -4.31 -4.85 8.72
C PRO A 307 -5.58 -4.06 8.44
N MET A 308 -5.90 -4.00 7.14
CA MET A 308 -7.15 -3.53 6.59
C MET A 308 -7.77 -4.66 5.78
N THR A 309 -9.06 -4.94 5.95
CA THR A 309 -9.77 -5.97 5.19
C THR A 309 -9.90 -5.59 3.71
N GLY A 310 -10.18 -6.58 2.85
CA GLY A 310 -10.39 -6.34 1.42
C GLY A 310 -11.58 -5.43 1.14
N GLU A 311 -12.64 -5.56 1.93
CA GLU A 311 -13.85 -4.74 1.86
C GLU A 311 -13.56 -3.28 2.24
N GLU A 312 -12.80 -3.05 3.30
CA GLU A 312 -12.39 -1.71 3.72
C GLU A 312 -11.51 -1.02 2.67
N VAL A 313 -10.52 -1.74 2.10
CA VAL A 313 -9.69 -1.20 1.01
C VAL A 313 -10.55 -0.89 -0.22
N GLN A 314 -11.48 -1.79 -0.60
CA GLN A 314 -12.38 -1.59 -1.72
C GLN A 314 -13.25 -0.34 -1.54
N ALA A 315 -13.81 -0.15 -0.34
CA ALA A 315 -14.64 1.01 0.00
C ALA A 315 -13.83 2.32 -0.06
N LEU A 316 -12.62 2.31 0.49
CA LEU A 316 -11.74 3.49 0.47
C LEU A 316 -11.32 3.85 -0.95
N VAL A 317 -10.96 2.88 -1.78
CA VAL A 317 -10.64 3.11 -3.21
C VAL A 317 -11.85 3.71 -3.94
N ALA A 318 -13.05 3.16 -3.74
CA ALA A 318 -14.27 3.70 -4.33
C ALA A 318 -14.58 5.13 -3.85
N GLN A 319 -14.25 5.47 -2.61
CA GLN A 319 -14.38 6.84 -2.09
C GLN A 319 -13.38 7.78 -2.77
N LEU A 320 -12.12 7.38 -2.91
CA LEU A 320 -11.06 8.19 -3.52
C LEU A 320 -11.34 8.49 -4.99
N THR A 321 -11.97 7.58 -5.73
CA THR A 321 -12.36 7.82 -7.12
C THR A 321 -13.45 8.87 -7.30
N ARG A 322 -14.14 9.27 -6.20
CA ARG A 322 -15.12 10.35 -6.18
C ARG A 322 -14.53 11.72 -5.81
N THR A 323 -13.21 11.81 -5.65
CA THR A 323 -12.55 13.10 -5.39
C THR A 323 -12.92 14.11 -6.48
N PRO A 324 -13.27 15.36 -6.13
CA PRO A 324 -13.66 16.38 -7.10
C PRO A 324 -12.59 16.56 -8.19
N PRO A 325 -12.99 16.70 -9.48
CA PRO A 325 -12.06 16.80 -10.61
C PRO A 325 -11.03 17.92 -10.48
N GLU A 326 -11.40 19.05 -9.89
CA GLU A 326 -10.52 20.20 -9.64
C GLU A 326 -9.42 19.84 -8.64
N ILE A 327 -9.71 19.06 -7.62
CA ILE A 327 -8.71 18.59 -6.65
C ILE A 327 -7.76 17.59 -7.32
N VAL A 328 -8.30 16.65 -8.10
CA VAL A 328 -7.50 15.69 -8.88
C VAL A 328 -6.55 16.44 -9.83
N THR A 329 -7.06 17.45 -10.54
CA THR A 329 -6.28 18.26 -11.48
C THR A 329 -5.15 19.00 -10.77
N ARG A 330 -5.42 19.59 -9.61
CA ARG A 330 -4.41 20.26 -8.79
C ARG A 330 -3.30 19.32 -8.33
N VAL A 331 -3.69 18.15 -7.77
CA VAL A 331 -2.72 17.14 -7.31
C VAL A 331 -1.88 16.62 -8.48
N ARG A 332 -2.49 16.36 -9.65
CA ARG A 332 -1.78 15.95 -10.85
C ARG A 332 -0.77 17.00 -11.31
N ALA A 333 -1.17 18.27 -11.38
CA ALA A 333 -0.28 19.36 -11.75
C ALA A 333 0.93 19.46 -10.80
N ALA A 334 0.72 19.30 -9.49
CA ALA A 334 1.81 19.28 -8.52
C ALA A 334 2.79 18.11 -8.73
N LEU A 335 2.29 16.93 -9.15
CA LEU A 335 3.13 15.75 -9.43
C LEU A 335 3.92 15.87 -10.74
N GLU A 336 3.41 16.63 -11.71
CA GLU A 336 4.02 16.88 -13.03
C GLU A 336 4.93 18.12 -13.03
N ALA A 337 4.95 18.89 -11.94
CA ALA A 337 5.77 20.11 -11.84
C ALA A 337 7.24 19.80 -12.20
N PRO A 338 7.91 20.71 -12.98
CA PRO A 338 9.31 20.53 -13.34
C PRO A 338 10.16 20.41 -12.08
N MET A 339 10.94 19.34 -11.99
CA MET A 339 11.92 19.19 -10.93
C MET A 339 13.03 20.22 -11.13
N ALA A 340 13.51 20.82 -10.05
CA ALA A 340 14.74 21.58 -10.09
C ALA A 340 15.86 20.63 -10.57
N ARG A 341 16.51 21.04 -11.67
CA ARG A 341 17.72 20.35 -12.18
C ARG A 341 18.87 20.54 -11.22
#